data_38f0d1b5098de110f5579eb7f87cbdb8
#
_entry.id   38f0d1b5098de110f5579eb7f87cbdb8
#
_cell.length_a   1.000
_cell.length_b   1.000
_cell.length_c   1.000
_cell.angle_alpha   90.00
_cell.angle_beta   90.00
_cell.angle_gamma   90.00
#
_symmetry.space_group_name_H-M   'P 1'
#
loop_
_entity.id
_entity.type
_entity.pdbx_description
1 polymer ?
#
loop_
_entity_poly.entity_id
_entity_poly.type
_entity_poly.pdbx_seq_one_letter_code
_entity_poly.pdbx_strand_id
1 'polypeptide(L)'
;MARGVNKVILIGNLGSDPEVRSTGSGTTVCSFSLATSESWTDKQSGEKQERTEWHRIKIFGRLGEIAGEYLKKGRQVYIEGSIRTDKFTGKDGVEKYFTDIIASEMQMLGSNEGGGAGGSYQRERPQGGQRQGGGYGGGQSRGNDDRGPSRPSPSAPADNGFADDEIPF
;
A
#
# COMPACT_ATOMS: atom_id res chain seq x y z
N MET A 1 -0.23 -29.56 -27.44
CA MET A 1 -0.99 -29.24 -26.24
C MET A 1 -1.01 -27.73 -26.07
N ALA A 2 -2.18 -27.14 -25.86
CA ALA A 2 -2.29 -25.70 -25.56
C ALA A 2 -1.66 -25.41 -24.19
N ARG A 3 -0.81 -24.37 -24.10
CA ARG A 3 -0.26 -23.91 -22.83
C ARG A 3 -1.30 -23.00 -22.16
N GLY A 4 -1.79 -23.42 -21.01
CA GLY A 4 -2.64 -22.59 -20.18
C GLY A 4 -1.82 -21.59 -19.34
N VAL A 5 -2.47 -20.52 -18.88
CA VAL A 5 -1.90 -19.58 -17.91
C VAL A 5 -2.62 -19.79 -16.57
N ASN A 6 -1.84 -19.93 -15.49
CA ASN A 6 -2.33 -19.98 -14.12
C ASN A 6 -1.54 -18.95 -13.33
N LYS A 7 -2.07 -17.73 -13.25
CA LYS A 7 -1.45 -16.61 -12.56
C LYS A 7 -2.49 -15.87 -11.73
N VAL A 8 -2.13 -15.55 -10.50
CA VAL A 8 -2.92 -14.76 -9.56
C VAL A 8 -2.08 -13.59 -9.11
N ILE A 9 -2.70 -12.42 -9.04
CA ILE A 9 -2.12 -11.20 -8.50
C ILE A 9 -3.09 -10.66 -7.45
N LEU A 10 -2.60 -10.44 -6.23
CA LEU A 10 -3.40 -9.95 -5.12
C LEU A 10 -2.68 -8.80 -4.41
N ILE A 11 -3.45 -7.81 -4.02
CA ILE A 11 -3.04 -6.80 -3.04
C ILE A 11 -4.06 -6.82 -1.91
N GLY A 12 -3.60 -7.08 -0.69
CA GLY A 12 -4.51 -7.20 0.44
C GLY A 12 -3.78 -7.09 1.78
N ASN A 13 -4.52 -7.23 2.85
CA ASN A 13 -3.99 -7.16 4.21
C ASN A 13 -3.98 -8.55 4.86
N LEU A 14 -2.93 -8.84 5.64
CA LEU A 14 -2.87 -10.08 6.40
C LEU A 14 -3.98 -10.13 7.46
N GLY A 15 -4.73 -11.23 7.49
CA GLY A 15 -5.77 -11.46 8.49
C GLY A 15 -5.24 -12.03 9.80
N SER A 16 -4.08 -12.68 9.76
CA SER A 16 -3.38 -13.27 10.92
C SER A 16 -1.88 -13.15 10.73
N ASP A 17 -1.14 -13.34 11.83
CA ASP A 17 0.31 -13.49 11.74
C ASP A 17 0.67 -14.73 10.91
N PRO A 18 1.78 -14.69 10.13
CA PRO A 18 2.24 -15.82 9.35
C PRO A 18 2.62 -17.02 10.21
N GLU A 19 2.17 -18.20 9.81
CA GLU A 19 2.64 -19.46 10.38
C GLU A 19 3.79 -20.02 9.57
N VAL A 20 4.94 -20.22 10.19
CA VAL A 20 6.13 -20.81 9.57
C VAL A 20 6.28 -22.25 10.02
N ARG A 21 6.40 -23.16 9.08
CA ARG A 21 6.63 -24.59 9.33
C ARG A 21 7.75 -25.09 8.42
N SER A 22 8.50 -26.08 8.87
CA SER A 22 9.45 -26.79 8.04
C SER A 22 8.84 -28.11 7.56
N THR A 23 9.01 -28.40 6.28
CA THR A 23 8.66 -29.73 5.73
C THR A 23 9.68 -30.77 6.18
N GLY A 24 9.33 -32.05 6.06
CA GLY A 24 10.27 -33.16 6.36
C GLY A 24 11.54 -33.15 5.51
N SER A 25 11.53 -32.44 4.35
CA SER A 25 12.70 -32.19 3.50
C SER A 25 13.52 -30.96 3.91
N GLY A 26 13.18 -30.28 5.00
CA GLY A 26 13.88 -29.09 5.47
C GLY A 26 13.50 -27.77 4.72
N THR A 27 12.50 -27.80 3.85
CA THR A 27 12.02 -26.59 3.16
C THR A 27 11.08 -25.80 4.08
N THR A 28 11.34 -24.52 4.24
CA THR A 28 10.46 -23.61 4.99
C THR A 28 9.18 -23.36 4.20
N VAL A 29 8.03 -23.44 4.85
CA VAL A 29 6.72 -23.07 4.33
C VAL A 29 6.10 -22.05 5.27
N CYS A 30 5.79 -20.89 4.73
CA CYS A 30 5.05 -19.84 5.41
C CYS A 30 3.62 -19.81 4.89
N SER A 31 2.62 -19.81 5.79
CA SER A 31 1.21 -19.74 5.42
C SER A 31 0.49 -18.66 6.21
N PHE A 32 -0.39 -17.92 5.54
CA PHE A 32 -1.24 -16.89 6.13
C PHE A 32 -2.51 -16.67 5.32
N SER A 33 -3.49 -16.01 5.93
CA SER A 33 -4.70 -15.53 5.26
C SER A 33 -4.50 -14.09 4.77
N LEU A 34 -4.95 -13.81 3.56
CA LEU A 34 -4.92 -12.49 2.93
C LEU A 34 -6.35 -12.04 2.63
N ALA A 35 -6.74 -10.86 3.12
CA ALA A 35 -8.03 -10.25 2.85
C ALA A 35 -7.93 -9.26 1.69
N THR A 36 -8.79 -9.40 0.69
CA THR A 36 -9.03 -8.41 -0.35
C THR A 36 -10.43 -7.86 -0.20
N SER A 37 -10.59 -6.54 -0.06
CA SER A 37 -11.89 -5.89 0.13
C SER A 37 -12.26 -5.07 -1.09
N GLU A 38 -13.49 -5.23 -1.53
CA GLU A 38 -14.11 -4.44 -2.59
C GLU A 38 -15.25 -3.63 -1.98
N SER A 39 -15.41 -2.39 -2.41
CA SER A 39 -16.52 -1.55 -1.98
C SER A 39 -17.18 -0.89 -3.18
N TRP A 40 -18.50 -0.95 -3.22
CA TRP A 40 -19.29 -0.31 -4.28
C TRP A 40 -20.55 0.32 -3.67
N THR A 41 -21.15 1.23 -4.41
CA THR A 41 -22.43 1.82 -4.04
C THR A 41 -23.52 1.13 -4.83
N ASP A 42 -24.52 0.56 -4.13
CA ASP A 42 -25.69 -0.02 -4.77
C ASP A 42 -26.48 1.09 -5.47
N LYS A 43 -26.72 0.90 -6.77
CA LYS A 43 -27.42 1.90 -7.59
C LYS A 43 -28.92 2.04 -7.25
N GLN A 44 -29.53 1.02 -6.66
CA GLN A 44 -30.96 1.04 -6.32
C GLN A 44 -31.22 1.61 -4.92
N SER A 45 -30.44 1.19 -3.93
CA SER A 45 -30.60 1.65 -2.55
C SER A 45 -29.74 2.89 -2.21
N GLY A 46 -28.72 3.19 -2.99
CA GLY A 46 -27.73 4.24 -2.69
C GLY A 46 -26.79 3.89 -1.53
N GLU A 47 -26.88 2.66 -1.00
CA GLU A 47 -26.09 2.22 0.13
C GLU A 47 -24.70 1.73 -0.31
N LYS A 48 -23.70 2.01 0.52
CA LYS A 48 -22.36 1.51 0.33
C LYS A 48 -22.30 0.04 0.77
N GLN A 49 -21.93 -0.85 -0.16
CA GLN A 49 -21.72 -2.27 0.08
C GLN A 49 -20.21 -2.55 0.15
N GLU A 50 -19.83 -3.51 0.99
CA GLU A 50 -18.46 -3.97 1.11
C GLU A 50 -18.44 -5.50 1.12
N ARG A 51 -17.50 -6.09 0.38
CA ARG A 51 -17.26 -7.52 0.34
C ARG A 51 -15.79 -7.81 0.55
N THR A 52 -15.48 -8.71 1.48
CA THR A 52 -14.13 -9.18 1.73
C THR A 52 -13.99 -10.63 1.33
N GLU A 53 -12.99 -10.92 0.50
CA GLU A 53 -12.60 -12.28 0.14
C GLU A 53 -11.32 -12.66 0.88
N TRP A 54 -11.29 -13.90 1.38
CA TRP A 54 -10.18 -14.44 2.13
C TRP A 54 -9.43 -15.48 1.29
N HIS A 55 -8.14 -15.22 1.08
CA HIS A 55 -7.26 -16.07 0.30
C HIS A 55 -6.25 -16.75 1.23
N ARG A 56 -6.03 -18.06 1.03
CA ARG A 56 -4.97 -18.79 1.71
C ARG A 56 -3.71 -18.72 0.87
N ILE A 57 -2.66 -18.14 1.44
CA ILE A 57 -1.36 -17.96 0.79
C ILE A 57 -0.38 -18.94 1.38
N LYS A 58 0.41 -19.60 0.51
CA LYS A 58 1.54 -20.44 0.88
C LYS A 58 2.78 -19.97 0.14
N ILE A 59 3.85 -19.78 0.87
CA ILE A 59 5.14 -19.31 0.35
C ILE A 59 6.20 -20.32 0.77
N PHE A 60 7.01 -20.77 -0.17
CA PHE A 60 8.03 -21.80 0.05
C PHE A 60 9.45 -21.21 0.05
N GLY A 61 10.36 -21.87 0.80
CA GLY A 61 11.78 -21.57 0.80
C GLY A 61 12.11 -20.22 1.41
N ARG A 62 13.14 -19.55 0.87
CA ARG A 62 13.67 -18.29 1.42
C ARG A 62 12.64 -17.16 1.44
N LEU A 63 11.76 -17.06 0.45
CA LEU A 63 10.70 -16.07 0.45
C LEU A 63 9.73 -16.30 1.62
N GLY A 64 9.48 -17.57 1.98
CA GLY A 64 8.69 -17.96 3.15
C GLY A 64 9.35 -17.57 4.47
N GLU A 65 10.68 -17.67 4.58
CA GLU A 65 11.44 -17.20 5.75
C GLU A 65 11.28 -15.69 5.93
N ILE A 66 11.49 -14.92 4.86
CA ILE A 66 11.32 -13.46 4.84
C ILE A 66 9.88 -13.08 5.22
N ALA A 67 8.90 -13.78 4.67
CA ALA A 67 7.49 -13.53 5.01
C ALA A 67 7.22 -13.76 6.50
N GLY A 68 7.74 -14.85 7.07
CA GLY A 68 7.59 -15.18 8.48
C GLY A 68 8.26 -14.19 9.43
N GLU A 69 9.40 -13.62 9.02
CA GLU A 69 10.17 -12.68 9.84
C GLU A 69 9.58 -11.27 9.83
N TYR A 70 9.13 -10.80 8.66
CA TYR A 70 8.78 -9.39 8.47
C TYR A 70 7.28 -9.10 8.39
N LEU A 71 6.46 -10.09 8.07
CA LEU A 71 5.02 -9.91 7.98
C LEU A 71 4.35 -10.04 9.35
N LYS A 72 3.30 -9.25 9.54
CA LYS A 72 2.42 -9.30 10.71
C LYS A 72 0.97 -9.06 10.29
N LYS A 73 0.03 -9.50 11.12
CA LYS A 73 -1.39 -9.22 10.96
C LYS A 73 -1.64 -7.74 10.63
N GLY A 74 -2.51 -7.49 9.66
CA GLY A 74 -2.90 -6.15 9.20
C GLY A 74 -1.95 -5.51 8.19
N ARG A 75 -0.76 -6.08 7.96
CA ARG A 75 0.18 -5.52 6.98
C ARG A 75 -0.33 -5.74 5.56
N GLN A 76 -0.19 -4.72 4.73
CA GLN A 76 -0.52 -4.80 3.31
C GLN A 76 0.63 -5.40 2.52
N VAL A 77 0.31 -6.34 1.62
CA VAL A 77 1.27 -7.00 0.75
C VAL A 77 0.73 -7.17 -0.66
N TYR A 78 1.65 -7.15 -1.62
CA TYR A 78 1.45 -7.60 -2.98
C TYR A 78 1.93 -9.04 -3.10
N ILE A 79 1.14 -9.90 -3.74
CA ILE A 79 1.44 -11.32 -3.96
C ILE A 79 1.22 -11.65 -5.43
N GLU A 80 2.21 -12.27 -6.06
CA GLU A 80 2.03 -13.00 -7.30
C GLU A 80 2.20 -14.49 -7.07
N GLY A 81 1.40 -15.28 -7.76
CA GLY A 81 1.47 -16.73 -7.64
C GLY A 81 0.55 -17.46 -8.58
N SER A 82 0.25 -18.69 -8.24
CA SER A 82 -0.68 -19.56 -8.98
C SER A 82 -1.70 -20.18 -8.04
N ILE A 83 -2.92 -20.37 -8.53
CA ILE A 83 -3.97 -21.13 -7.83
C ILE A 83 -3.66 -22.62 -7.86
N ARG A 84 -3.80 -23.27 -6.72
CA ARG A 84 -3.73 -24.71 -6.56
C ARG A 84 -4.86 -25.19 -5.69
N THR A 85 -5.60 -26.18 -6.19
CA THR A 85 -6.66 -26.84 -5.42
C THR A 85 -6.21 -28.27 -5.14
N ASP A 86 -6.09 -28.58 -3.86
CA ASP A 86 -5.77 -29.91 -3.37
C ASP A 86 -7.04 -30.55 -2.78
N LYS A 87 -7.18 -31.86 -3.02
CA LYS A 87 -8.27 -32.68 -2.51
C LYS A 87 -7.79 -33.43 -1.26
N PHE A 88 -8.56 -33.36 -0.20
CA PHE A 88 -8.30 -34.09 1.02
C PHE A 88 -9.54 -34.89 1.43
N THR A 89 -9.36 -36.16 1.74
CA THR A 89 -10.42 -37.01 2.29
C THR A 89 -10.33 -36.96 3.81
N GLY A 90 -11.36 -36.40 4.44
CA GLY A 90 -11.45 -36.33 5.90
C GLY A 90 -11.58 -37.71 6.55
N LYS A 91 -11.41 -37.78 7.88
CA LYS A 91 -11.62 -39.00 8.67
C LYS A 91 -13.06 -39.51 8.59
N ASP A 92 -13.98 -38.65 8.22
CA ASP A 92 -15.41 -38.90 7.97
C ASP A 92 -15.69 -39.44 6.56
N GLY A 93 -14.67 -39.70 5.74
CA GLY A 93 -14.77 -40.17 4.37
C GLY A 93 -15.25 -39.11 3.37
N VAL A 94 -15.48 -37.89 3.82
CA VAL A 94 -15.92 -36.79 2.96
C VAL A 94 -14.73 -36.13 2.27
N GLU A 95 -14.86 -35.97 0.95
CA GLU A 95 -13.87 -35.23 0.15
C GLU A 95 -14.03 -33.72 0.35
N LYS A 96 -12.95 -33.06 0.76
CA LYS A 96 -12.88 -31.61 0.93
C LYS A 96 -11.82 -31.03 -0.02
N TYR A 97 -12.15 -29.94 -0.65
CA TYR A 97 -11.26 -29.21 -1.54
C TYR A 97 -10.70 -27.98 -0.83
N PHE A 98 -9.41 -27.80 -0.90
CA PHE A 98 -8.73 -26.62 -0.38
C PHE A 98 -8.05 -25.88 -1.52
N THR A 99 -8.40 -24.62 -1.68
CA THR A 99 -7.75 -23.76 -2.67
C THR A 99 -6.70 -22.92 -1.95
N ASP A 100 -5.47 -23.08 -2.39
CA ASP A 100 -4.31 -22.34 -1.91
C ASP A 100 -3.72 -21.54 -3.07
N ILE A 101 -3.16 -20.38 -2.77
CA ILE A 101 -2.36 -19.59 -3.70
C ILE A 101 -0.91 -19.81 -3.34
N ILE A 102 -0.19 -20.42 -4.27
CA ILE A 102 1.25 -20.64 -4.14
C ILE A 102 1.96 -19.41 -4.65
N ALA A 103 2.49 -18.60 -3.74
CA ALA A 103 3.16 -17.37 -4.09
C ALA A 103 4.56 -17.65 -4.62
N SER A 104 4.89 -17.01 -5.72
CA SER A 104 6.22 -16.98 -6.35
C SER A 104 6.94 -15.66 -6.11
N GLU A 105 6.18 -14.59 -5.86
CA GLU A 105 6.70 -13.25 -5.57
C GLU A 105 5.86 -12.58 -4.47
N MET A 106 6.53 -11.81 -3.63
CA MET A 106 5.91 -11.05 -2.55
C MET A 106 6.61 -9.71 -2.41
N GLN A 107 5.83 -8.65 -2.26
CA GLN A 107 6.32 -7.32 -1.95
C GLN A 107 5.52 -6.72 -0.80
N MET A 108 6.22 -6.22 0.21
CA MET A 108 5.60 -5.52 1.33
C MET A 108 5.21 -4.11 0.89
N LEU A 109 3.93 -3.77 1.04
CA LEU A 109 3.38 -2.46 0.74
C LEU A 109 3.12 -1.69 2.04
N GLY A 110 3.09 -0.36 1.94
CA GLY A 110 2.87 0.51 3.09
C GLY A 110 4.15 0.85 3.86
N SER A 111 4.18 2.03 4.45
CA SER A 111 5.25 2.47 5.33
C SER A 111 5.23 1.65 6.62
N ASN A 112 6.38 1.38 7.14
CA ASN A 112 6.58 0.75 8.44
C ASN A 112 6.09 1.73 9.53
N GLU A 113 4.79 1.77 9.82
CA GLU A 113 4.25 2.46 11.01
C GLU A 113 4.56 1.64 12.26
N GLY A 114 5.83 1.60 12.60
CA GLY A 114 6.33 0.88 13.77
C GLY A 114 7.77 1.27 14.07
N GLY A 115 8.02 2.56 14.21
CA GLY A 115 9.36 3.05 14.54
C GLY A 115 9.39 4.57 14.38
N GLY A 116 8.85 5.28 15.36
CA GLY A 116 9.07 6.70 15.49
C GLY A 116 10.54 7.02 15.61
N ALA A 117 11.08 7.64 14.59
CA ALA A 117 12.20 8.56 14.69
C ALA A 117 12.07 9.48 13.48
N GLY A 118 11.44 10.62 13.69
CA GLY A 118 11.51 11.74 12.78
C GLY A 118 12.97 12.11 12.56
N GLY A 119 13.57 11.56 11.52
CA GLY A 119 14.79 12.09 10.94
C GLY A 119 14.40 13.35 10.17
N SER A 120 14.29 14.48 10.88
CA SER A 120 14.36 15.78 10.25
C SER A 120 15.73 15.86 9.58
N TYR A 121 15.74 15.73 8.27
CA TYR A 121 16.90 16.16 7.49
C TYR A 121 17.01 17.67 7.64
N GLN A 122 17.71 18.09 8.70
CA GLN A 122 18.17 19.45 8.89
C GLN A 122 19.21 19.69 7.81
N ARG A 123 18.78 20.32 6.72
CA ARG A 123 19.72 20.90 5.75
C ARG A 123 20.56 21.93 6.51
N GLU A 124 21.76 21.57 6.89
CA GLU A 124 22.79 22.52 7.27
C GLU A 124 22.97 23.47 6.11
N ARG A 125 22.56 24.71 6.33
CA ARG A 125 22.95 25.82 5.48
C ARG A 125 24.45 26.10 5.81
N PRO A 126 25.34 26.16 4.82
CA PRO A 126 26.71 26.59 5.06
C PRO A 126 26.68 28.03 5.57
N GLN A 127 27.18 28.22 6.76
CA GLN A 127 27.41 29.53 7.39
C GLN A 127 28.58 30.17 6.69
N GLY A 128 28.31 31.03 5.72
CA GLY A 128 29.33 31.86 5.03
C GLY A 128 29.73 33.05 5.87
N GLY A 129 31.01 33.09 6.10
CA GLY A 129 31.94 34.09 6.55
C GLY A 129 31.48 35.50 6.92
N GLN A 130 31.86 35.82 8.13
CA GLN A 130 32.00 37.15 8.69
C GLN A 130 32.89 38.00 7.81
N ARG A 131 32.41 39.14 7.34
CA ARG A 131 33.26 40.29 6.97
C ARG A 131 32.84 41.50 7.81
N GLN A 132 33.79 41.91 8.63
CA GLN A 132 33.86 43.05 9.48
C GLN A 132 34.13 44.32 8.62
N GLY A 133 33.47 45.42 8.94
CA GLY A 133 33.73 46.78 8.42
C GLY A 133 32.47 47.63 8.61
N GLY A 134 32.35 48.40 9.51
CA GLY A 134 32.83 49.67 9.97
C GLY A 134 32.02 50.81 9.35
N GLY A 135 31.31 51.64 10.18
CA GLY A 135 31.13 53.03 9.82
C GLY A 135 29.70 53.61 9.89
N TYR A 136 29.40 54.29 10.99
CA TYR A 136 28.77 55.61 11.18
C TYR A 136 27.45 56.00 10.45
N GLY A 137 26.56 56.55 11.25
CA GLY A 137 25.71 57.72 10.91
C GLY A 137 24.22 57.43 10.85
N GLY A 138 23.44 57.67 11.85
CA GLY A 138 22.73 58.88 12.15
C GLY A 138 21.52 59.16 11.24
N GLY A 139 20.31 59.26 11.80
CA GLY A 139 19.24 59.91 11.07
C GLY A 139 17.83 59.38 11.42
N GLN A 140 17.20 60.15 12.28
CA GLN A 140 15.77 60.15 12.65
C GLN A 140 14.84 60.29 11.45
N SER A 141 13.64 59.74 11.58
CA SER A 141 12.40 60.52 11.50
C SER A 141 11.30 59.91 10.64
N ARG A 142 10.19 59.69 11.34
CA ARG A 142 8.77 59.98 10.93
C ARG A 142 8.26 59.38 9.63
N GLY A 143 7.23 58.53 9.79
CA GLY A 143 5.88 59.04 9.52
C GLY A 143 5.28 58.53 8.22
N ASN A 144 4.11 58.03 8.38
CA ASN A 144 2.96 58.17 7.51
C ASN A 144 2.58 57.02 6.58
N ASP A 145 1.43 56.53 6.90
CA ASP A 145 0.33 56.01 6.04
C ASP A 145 0.61 55.97 4.53
N ASP A 146 0.41 54.83 3.93
CA ASP A 146 -0.55 54.81 2.81
C ASP A 146 -1.01 53.41 2.43
N ARG A 147 -2.28 53.36 2.11
CA ARG A 147 -3.06 52.26 1.64
C ARG A 147 -2.53 51.80 0.29
N GLY A 148 -2.08 50.54 0.18
CA GLY A 148 -1.81 49.90 -1.10
C GLY A 148 -2.99 49.04 -1.54
N PRO A 149 -3.29 48.98 -2.84
CA PRO A 149 -4.52 48.43 -3.39
C PRO A 149 -4.54 46.90 -3.41
N SER A 150 -5.76 46.39 -3.18
CA SER A 150 -6.17 44.98 -3.28
C SER A 150 -5.72 44.33 -4.59
N ARG A 151 -5.04 43.20 -4.48
CA ARG A 151 -4.81 42.30 -5.64
C ARG A 151 -6.09 41.56 -5.96
N PRO A 152 -6.50 41.46 -7.23
CA PRO A 152 -7.62 40.64 -7.66
C PRO A 152 -7.25 39.15 -7.54
N SER A 153 -8.18 38.35 -7.04
CA SER A 153 -8.13 36.88 -7.03
C SER A 153 -8.08 36.35 -8.46
N PRO A 154 -7.30 35.30 -8.73
CA PRO A 154 -7.36 34.61 -10.01
C PRO A 154 -8.69 33.87 -10.15
N SER A 155 -9.37 34.11 -11.26
CA SER A 155 -10.57 33.42 -11.72
C SER A 155 -10.30 31.94 -11.92
N ALA A 156 -11.27 31.10 -11.49
CA ALA A 156 -11.30 29.66 -11.71
C ALA A 156 -11.22 29.33 -13.22
N PRO A 157 -10.51 28.27 -13.59
CA PRO A 157 -10.52 27.78 -14.97
C PRO A 157 -11.88 27.15 -15.29
N ALA A 158 -12.33 27.41 -16.50
CA ALA A 158 -13.56 26.92 -17.09
C ALA A 158 -13.59 25.39 -17.13
N ASP A 159 -14.75 24.88 -16.77
CA ASP A 159 -15.20 23.50 -16.94
C ASP A 159 -15.17 23.13 -18.43
N ASN A 160 -14.20 22.31 -18.82
CA ASN A 160 -14.21 21.63 -20.11
C ASN A 160 -15.01 20.34 -19.93
N GLY A 161 -16.29 20.43 -20.33
CA GLY A 161 -17.19 19.28 -20.44
C GLY A 161 -16.53 18.14 -21.21
N PHE A 162 -16.23 17.05 -20.55
CA PHE A 162 -15.96 15.78 -21.19
C PHE A 162 -17.27 15.23 -21.72
N ALA A 163 -17.35 15.08 -23.03
CA ALA A 163 -18.41 14.40 -23.71
C ALA A 163 -18.49 12.94 -23.20
N ASP A 164 -19.71 12.53 -22.87
CA ASP A 164 -20.07 11.14 -22.60
C ASP A 164 -19.72 10.29 -23.84
N ASP A 165 -18.63 9.54 -23.75
CA ASP A 165 -18.40 8.39 -24.63
C ASP A 165 -19.13 7.20 -24.04
N GLU A 166 -20.33 6.94 -24.55
CA GLU A 166 -21.05 5.69 -24.35
C GLU A 166 -20.20 4.54 -24.88
N ILE A 167 -19.71 3.71 -23.96
CA ILE A 167 -19.11 2.41 -24.28
C ILE A 167 -20.25 1.39 -24.38
N PRO A 168 -20.56 0.83 -25.57
CA PRO A 168 -21.55 -0.22 -25.69
C PRO A 168 -20.98 -1.55 -25.19
N PHE A 169 -21.72 -2.22 -24.31
CA PHE A 169 -21.49 -3.61 -23.90
C PHE A 169 -22.16 -4.57 -24.88
#